data_14a5452023e690b1dd1640b36934c6b2
#
_entry.id   14a5452023e690b1dd1640b36934c6b2
#
_cell.length_a   1.000
_cell.length_b   1.000
_cell.length_c   1.000
_cell.angle_alpha   90.00
_cell.angle_beta   90.00
_cell.angle_gamma   90.00
#
_symmetry.space_group_name_H-M   'P 1'
#
loop_
_entity.id
_entity.type
_entity.pdbx_description
1 polymer ?
#
loop_
_entity_poly.entity_id
_entity_poly.type
_entity_poly.pdbx_seq_one_letter_code
_entity_poly.pdbx_strand_id
1 'polypeptide(L)'
;MEEVQPIKNVEKIALMKTILSQGDFGERNVLLFSIGINTAYRISDLLSLKLRDVLEIYRQKVRVKSRLKMTEQKTEKNNSVILTKKLQKDIWDFVSKEHAEWIAQQDLDHYLFASRKTNGGEQPLSRQQGWYIISNAGKKAGLQHLGTHSMRKTFGYHLYKNGVGLELIQLLLNHSSPRITLRYIGIEQEDKDQAVSSLGL
;
A
#
# COMPACT_ATOMS: atom_id res chain seq x y z
N MET A 1 -17.78 -3.62 16.08
CA MET A 1 -17.07 -3.02 14.93
C MET A 1 -16.79 -4.15 13.96
N GLU A 2 -17.35 -4.08 12.76
CA GLU A 2 -17.12 -5.12 11.75
C GLU A 2 -15.66 -5.11 11.31
N GLU A 3 -15.11 -6.30 11.15
CA GLU A 3 -13.69 -6.47 10.83
C GLU A 3 -13.43 -6.08 9.37
N VAL A 4 -12.46 -5.19 9.15
CA VAL A 4 -12.03 -4.76 7.83
C VAL A 4 -11.49 -5.97 7.05
N GLN A 5 -11.92 -6.15 5.80
CA GLN A 5 -11.59 -7.30 4.96
C GLN A 5 -10.49 -7.01 3.92
N PRO A 6 -9.71 -8.03 3.47
CA PRO A 6 -8.86 -7.93 2.30
C PRO A 6 -9.68 -7.87 1.02
N ILE A 7 -9.12 -7.31 -0.05
CA ILE A 7 -9.69 -7.40 -1.39
C ILE A 7 -9.19 -8.70 -2.02
N LYS A 8 -10.00 -9.75 -1.95
CA LYS A 8 -9.65 -11.10 -2.43
C LYS A 8 -9.68 -11.20 -3.97
N ASN A 9 -10.61 -10.50 -4.63
CA ASN A 9 -10.80 -10.56 -6.09
C ASN A 9 -9.91 -9.55 -6.81
N VAL A 10 -9.09 -10.03 -7.76
CA VAL A 10 -8.17 -9.22 -8.57
C VAL A 10 -8.91 -8.22 -9.48
N GLU A 11 -10.08 -8.58 -10.02
CA GLU A 11 -10.89 -7.68 -10.83
C GLU A 11 -11.39 -6.48 -10.00
N LYS A 12 -11.73 -6.71 -8.73
CA LYS A 12 -12.08 -5.64 -7.79
C LYS A 12 -10.90 -4.72 -7.50
N ILE A 13 -9.66 -5.23 -7.45
CA ILE A 13 -8.45 -4.40 -7.35
C ILE A 13 -8.31 -3.50 -8.60
N ALA A 14 -8.53 -4.05 -9.79
CA ALA A 14 -8.51 -3.28 -11.02
C ALA A 14 -9.61 -2.20 -11.04
N LEU A 15 -10.84 -2.57 -10.66
CA LEU A 15 -11.96 -1.63 -10.54
C LEU A 15 -11.67 -0.51 -9.52
N MET A 16 -11.09 -0.84 -8.37
CA MET A 16 -10.65 0.14 -7.38
C MET A 16 -9.67 1.16 -7.99
N LYS A 17 -8.69 0.71 -8.77
CA LYS A 17 -7.74 1.60 -9.45
C LYS A 17 -8.44 2.51 -10.44
N THR A 18 -9.39 1.99 -11.23
CA THR A 18 -10.20 2.79 -12.17
C THR A 18 -11.03 3.84 -11.43
N ILE A 19 -11.65 3.49 -10.32
CA ILE A 19 -12.43 4.44 -9.51
C ILE A 19 -11.52 5.51 -8.89
N LEU A 20 -10.37 5.09 -8.34
CA LEU A 20 -9.40 5.99 -7.70
C LEU A 20 -8.75 6.94 -8.71
N SER A 21 -8.62 6.55 -9.99
CA SER A 21 -8.05 7.42 -11.04
C SER A 21 -8.94 8.58 -11.45
N GLN A 22 -10.19 8.60 -11.00
CA GLN A 22 -11.14 9.67 -11.32
C GLN A 22 -10.89 10.93 -10.47
N GLY A 23 -11.06 12.10 -11.09
CA GLY A 23 -10.93 13.41 -10.44
C GLY A 23 -9.47 13.89 -10.33
N ASP A 24 -9.31 15.11 -9.82
CA ASP A 24 -8.05 15.89 -9.82
C ASP A 24 -6.87 15.21 -9.10
N PHE A 25 -7.15 14.28 -8.19
CA PHE A 25 -6.15 13.57 -7.41
C PHE A 25 -6.00 12.10 -7.80
N GLY A 26 -6.51 11.73 -8.97
CA GLY A 26 -6.58 10.34 -9.40
C GLY A 26 -5.25 9.62 -9.35
N GLU A 27 -4.22 10.18 -9.95
CA GLU A 27 -2.88 9.58 -10.01
C GLU A 27 -2.30 9.34 -8.61
N ARG A 28 -2.40 10.34 -7.71
CA ARG A 28 -1.98 10.24 -6.31
C ARG A 28 -2.73 9.12 -5.58
N ASN A 29 -4.04 9.06 -5.73
CA ASN A 29 -4.88 8.09 -5.03
C ASN A 29 -4.62 6.66 -5.53
N VAL A 30 -4.42 6.48 -6.84
CA VAL A 30 -4.02 5.20 -7.43
C VAL A 30 -2.65 4.77 -6.93
N LEU A 31 -1.67 5.69 -6.86
CA LEU A 31 -0.34 5.37 -6.36
C LEU A 31 -0.38 4.98 -4.88
N LEU A 32 -1.08 5.73 -4.03
CA LEU A 32 -1.27 5.41 -2.62
C LEU A 32 -1.83 3.99 -2.43
N PHE A 33 -2.88 3.66 -3.17
CA PHE A 33 -3.47 2.33 -3.16
C PHE A 33 -2.50 1.27 -3.67
N SER A 34 -1.80 1.55 -4.78
CA SER A 34 -0.84 0.61 -5.39
C SER A 34 0.33 0.31 -4.47
N ILE A 35 0.92 1.31 -3.81
CA ILE A 35 1.97 1.07 -2.81
C ILE A 35 1.38 0.28 -1.64
N GLY A 36 0.19 0.65 -1.15
CA GLY A 36 -0.45 0.01 -0.01
C GLY A 36 -0.73 -1.49 -0.19
N ILE A 37 -1.16 -1.91 -1.39
CA ILE A 37 -1.42 -3.34 -1.69
C ILE A 37 -0.17 -4.12 -2.14
N ASN A 38 0.96 -3.47 -2.36
CA ASN A 38 2.22 -4.10 -2.76
C ASN A 38 3.29 -4.04 -1.67
N THR A 39 2.96 -3.45 -0.51
CA THR A 39 3.86 -3.37 0.63
C THR A 39 3.14 -3.73 1.92
N ALA A 40 3.90 -4.08 2.93
CA ALA A 40 3.34 -4.43 4.24
C ALA A 40 3.08 -3.20 5.14
N TYR A 41 3.25 -1.97 4.64
CA TYR A 41 3.18 -0.76 5.47
C TYR A 41 1.76 -0.38 5.85
N ARG A 42 1.62 0.22 7.04
CA ARG A 42 0.35 0.79 7.50
C ARG A 42 0.08 2.12 6.80
N ILE A 43 -1.18 2.53 6.77
CA ILE A 43 -1.55 3.82 6.14
C ILE A 43 -0.79 5.00 6.73
N SER A 44 -0.56 5.04 8.05
CA SER A 44 0.22 6.10 8.68
C SER A 44 1.65 6.19 8.13
N ASP A 45 2.27 5.02 7.93
CA ASP A 45 3.62 4.92 7.41
C ASP A 45 3.65 5.36 5.93
N LEU A 46 2.65 4.94 5.14
CA LEU A 46 2.53 5.35 3.73
C LEU A 46 2.32 6.85 3.55
N LEU A 47 1.48 7.46 4.39
CA LEU A 47 1.19 8.89 4.31
C LEU A 47 2.36 9.77 4.77
N SER A 48 3.25 9.25 5.62
CA SER A 48 4.46 9.95 6.04
C SER A 48 5.63 9.86 5.06
N LEU A 49 5.48 9.07 3.96
CA LEU A 49 6.53 8.93 2.96
C LEU A 49 6.91 10.29 2.36
N LYS A 50 8.22 10.52 2.30
CA LYS A 50 8.83 11.61 1.56
C LYS A 50 9.43 11.11 0.24
N LEU A 51 9.73 12.01 -0.68
CA LEU A 51 10.35 11.66 -1.95
C LEU A 51 11.65 10.88 -1.72
N ARG A 52 12.48 11.27 -0.74
CA ARG A 52 13.72 10.57 -0.37
C ARG A 52 13.53 9.11 0.05
N ASP A 53 12.33 8.69 0.45
CA ASP A 53 12.07 7.31 0.85
C ASP A 53 11.93 6.39 -0.37
N VAL A 54 11.40 6.93 -1.48
CA VAL A 54 11.19 6.21 -2.75
C VAL A 54 12.18 6.57 -3.86
N LEU A 55 12.85 7.72 -3.74
CA LEU A 55 13.84 8.23 -4.70
C LEU A 55 15.25 8.27 -4.10
N GLU A 56 16.25 8.20 -4.95
CA GLU A 56 17.66 8.42 -4.62
C GLU A 56 18.36 9.21 -5.73
N ILE A 57 19.41 9.93 -5.35
CA ILE A 57 20.29 10.60 -6.30
C ILE A 57 21.48 9.68 -6.58
N TYR A 58 21.64 9.30 -7.84
CA TYR A 58 22.73 8.45 -8.29
C TYR A 58 23.38 9.07 -9.52
N ARG A 59 24.70 9.33 -9.47
CA ARG A 59 25.46 10.00 -10.55
C ARG A 59 24.75 11.27 -11.07
N GLN A 60 24.33 12.14 -10.14
CA GLN A 60 23.63 13.40 -10.41
C GLN A 60 22.25 13.25 -11.08
N LYS A 61 21.70 12.05 -11.12
CA LYS A 61 20.35 11.77 -11.64
C LYS A 61 19.46 11.24 -10.54
N VAL A 62 18.24 11.74 -10.49
CA VAL A 62 17.21 11.19 -9.60
C VAL A 62 16.63 9.91 -10.22
N ARG A 63 16.51 8.87 -9.43
CA ARG A 63 15.90 7.61 -9.84
C ARG A 63 15.07 6.99 -8.70
N VAL A 64 14.15 6.10 -9.05
CA VAL A 64 13.37 5.35 -8.05
C VAL A 64 14.25 4.26 -7.44
N LYS A 65 14.19 4.13 -6.12
CA LYS A 65 14.86 3.06 -5.38
C LYS A 65 14.30 1.69 -5.76
N SER A 66 15.11 0.67 -5.63
CA SER A 66 14.67 -0.73 -5.81
C SER A 66 13.93 -1.29 -4.58
N ARG A 67 14.08 -0.65 -3.43
CA ARG A 67 13.47 -1.08 -2.16
C ARG A 67 12.97 0.13 -1.37
N LEU A 68 11.79 -0.03 -0.78
CA LEU A 68 11.28 0.90 0.22
C LEU A 68 11.70 0.38 1.61
N LYS A 69 12.41 1.23 2.34
CA LYS A 69 12.88 0.94 3.71
C LYS A 69 12.27 1.97 4.65
N MET A 70 11.63 1.48 5.70
CA MET A 70 11.03 2.34 6.73
C MET A 70 11.17 1.72 8.11
N THR A 71 11.25 2.57 9.12
CA THR A 71 10.97 2.20 10.51
C THR A 71 9.48 2.43 10.76
N GLU A 72 8.72 1.36 11.04
CA GLU A 72 7.28 1.45 11.28
C GLU A 72 6.99 2.25 12.55
N GLN A 73 6.16 3.28 12.45
CA GLN A 73 5.84 4.18 13.58
C GLN A 73 5.25 3.45 14.80
N LYS A 74 4.46 2.40 14.58
CA LYS A 74 3.77 1.68 15.67
C LYS A 74 4.64 0.67 16.39
N THR A 75 5.60 0.04 15.71
CA THR A 75 6.37 -1.10 16.21
C THR A 75 7.84 -0.80 16.36
N GLU A 76 8.30 0.35 15.86
CA GLU A 76 9.69 0.79 15.78
C GLU A 76 10.61 -0.23 15.07
N LYS A 77 10.02 -1.18 14.34
CA LYS A 77 10.76 -2.19 13.59
C LYS A 77 11.10 -1.71 12.19
N ASN A 78 12.32 -1.98 11.78
CA ASN A 78 12.75 -1.76 10.42
C ASN A 78 12.08 -2.78 9.49
N ASN A 79 11.48 -2.30 8.42
CA ASN A 79 10.92 -3.12 7.36
C ASN A 79 11.51 -2.69 6.01
N SER A 80 11.74 -3.65 5.13
CA SER A 80 12.32 -3.40 3.80
C SER A 80 11.64 -4.27 2.76
N VAL A 81 10.89 -3.64 1.88
CA VAL A 81 10.12 -4.32 0.84
C VAL A 81 10.64 -3.93 -0.55
N ILE A 82 10.76 -4.91 -1.45
CA ILE A 82 11.14 -4.64 -2.83
C ILE A 82 10.05 -3.85 -3.56
N LEU A 83 10.45 -2.85 -4.33
CA LEU A 83 9.56 -2.18 -5.27
C LEU A 83 9.67 -2.89 -6.62
N THR A 84 8.61 -3.56 -7.06
CA THR A 84 8.58 -4.23 -8.35
C THR A 84 8.81 -3.23 -9.49
N LYS A 85 9.29 -3.68 -10.64
CA LYS A 85 9.54 -2.80 -11.79
C LYS A 85 8.29 -1.99 -12.20
N LYS A 86 7.12 -2.64 -12.13
CA LYS A 86 5.85 -1.95 -12.36
C LYS A 86 5.62 -0.84 -11.34
N LEU A 87 5.80 -1.12 -10.06
CA LEU A 87 5.59 -0.12 -9.00
C LEU A 87 6.63 1.00 -9.07
N GLN A 88 7.89 0.69 -9.43
CA GLN A 88 8.91 1.71 -9.69
C GLN A 88 8.49 2.64 -10.83
N LYS A 89 7.92 2.09 -11.91
CA LYS A 89 7.38 2.88 -13.02
C LYS A 89 6.20 3.75 -12.57
N ASP A 90 5.23 3.18 -11.86
CA ASP A 90 4.06 3.91 -11.36
C ASP A 90 4.50 5.07 -10.43
N ILE A 91 5.52 4.86 -9.58
CA ILE A 91 6.12 5.92 -8.75
C ILE A 91 6.76 7.00 -9.62
N TRP A 92 7.59 6.60 -10.60
CA TRP A 92 8.28 7.57 -11.46
C TRP A 92 7.31 8.42 -12.28
N ASP A 93 6.31 7.79 -12.89
CA ASP A 93 5.29 8.49 -13.67
C ASP A 93 4.57 9.57 -12.84
N PHE A 94 4.25 9.26 -11.58
CA PHE A 94 3.62 10.20 -10.66
C PHE A 94 4.57 11.32 -10.24
N VAL A 95 5.77 10.98 -9.73
CA VAL A 95 6.67 11.99 -9.15
C VAL A 95 7.26 12.92 -10.21
N SER A 96 7.52 12.43 -11.41
CA SER A 96 8.02 13.24 -12.53
C SER A 96 7.02 14.28 -13.01
N LYS A 97 5.74 14.11 -12.71
CA LYS A 97 4.66 15.04 -13.03
C LYS A 97 4.32 15.95 -11.87
N GLU A 98 3.99 15.37 -10.72
CA GLU A 98 3.47 16.11 -9.55
C GLU A 98 4.58 16.78 -8.72
N HIS A 99 5.82 16.29 -8.81
CA HIS A 99 6.98 16.76 -8.05
C HIS A 99 8.16 17.16 -8.95
N ALA A 100 7.89 17.53 -10.21
CA ALA A 100 8.91 17.85 -11.22
C ALA A 100 9.91 18.92 -10.74
N GLU A 101 9.42 19.96 -10.08
CA GLU A 101 10.23 21.04 -9.55
C GLU A 101 11.25 20.56 -8.51
N TRP A 102 10.80 19.78 -7.54
CA TRP A 102 11.66 19.23 -6.48
C TRP A 102 12.67 18.23 -7.01
N ILE A 103 12.26 17.43 -8.03
CA ILE A 103 13.18 16.52 -8.72
C ILE A 103 14.28 17.31 -9.46
N ALA A 104 13.94 18.41 -10.13
CA ALA A 104 14.90 19.24 -10.84
C ALA A 104 15.90 19.91 -9.88
N GLN A 105 15.45 20.31 -8.70
CA GLN A 105 16.28 20.89 -7.64
C GLN A 105 17.02 19.82 -6.82
N GLN A 106 16.72 18.54 -7.02
CA GLN A 106 17.20 17.42 -6.22
C GLN A 106 16.83 17.54 -4.72
N ASP A 107 15.78 18.30 -4.41
CA ASP A 107 15.23 18.41 -3.07
C ASP A 107 14.20 17.31 -2.84
N LEU A 108 14.61 16.26 -2.16
CA LEU A 108 13.79 15.09 -1.90
C LEU A 108 13.12 15.10 -0.51
N ASP A 109 13.14 16.22 0.22
CA ASP A 109 12.56 16.30 1.58
C ASP A 109 11.08 16.71 1.60
N HIS A 110 10.35 16.48 0.50
CA HIS A 110 8.93 16.75 0.35
C HIS A 110 8.09 15.50 0.52
N TYR A 111 6.83 15.65 0.98
CA TYR A 111 5.92 14.52 1.13
C TYR A 111 5.48 13.95 -0.22
N LEU A 112 5.59 12.62 -0.38
CA LEU A 112 5.11 11.92 -1.58
C LEU A 112 3.60 12.12 -1.78
N PHE A 113 2.85 12.14 -0.67
CA PHE A 113 1.39 12.33 -0.65
C PHE A 113 1.04 13.63 0.10
N ALA A 114 1.47 14.76 -0.45
CA ALA A 114 1.21 16.06 0.13
C ALA A 114 -0.29 16.40 0.16
N SER A 115 -0.72 17.11 1.20
CA SER A 115 -2.04 17.73 1.30
C SER A 115 -2.01 19.11 0.64
N ARG A 116 -3.11 19.49 -0.02
CA ARG A 116 -3.26 20.90 -0.49
C ARG A 116 -3.53 21.90 0.64
N LYS A 117 -3.88 21.43 1.84
CA LYS A 117 -4.06 22.31 2.99
C LYS A 117 -2.68 22.64 3.57
N THR A 118 -2.22 23.85 3.34
CA THR A 118 -0.91 24.35 3.75
C THR A 118 -1.05 25.34 4.91
N ASN A 119 -1.71 24.95 6.00
CA ASN A 119 -1.75 25.79 7.20
C ASN A 119 -0.34 25.85 7.84
N GLY A 120 0.49 26.79 7.35
CA GLY A 120 1.83 27.03 7.91
C GLY A 120 2.96 26.13 7.40
N GLY A 121 2.78 25.41 6.27
CA GLY A 121 3.81 24.57 5.64
C GLY A 121 3.28 23.32 4.99
N GLU A 122 4.14 22.59 4.30
CA GLU A 122 3.77 21.34 3.63
C GLU A 122 3.38 20.28 4.67
N GLN A 123 2.22 19.66 4.46
CA GLN A 123 1.68 18.61 5.32
C GLN A 123 1.33 17.37 4.49
N PRO A 124 1.49 16.17 5.03
CA PRO A 124 1.03 14.96 4.36
C PRO A 124 -0.50 14.86 4.40
N LEU A 125 -1.08 14.00 3.57
CA LEU A 125 -2.46 13.58 3.72
C LEU A 125 -2.71 13.05 5.13
N SER A 126 -3.81 13.46 5.75
CA SER A 126 -4.21 12.93 7.06
C SER A 126 -4.70 11.48 6.96
N ARG A 127 -4.63 10.73 8.06
CA ARG A 127 -5.20 9.38 8.15
C ARG A 127 -6.69 9.35 7.81
N GLN A 128 -7.43 10.39 8.18
CA GLN A 128 -8.85 10.52 7.87
C GLN A 128 -9.08 10.67 6.38
N GLN A 129 -8.27 11.48 5.68
CA GLN A 129 -8.31 11.62 4.22
C GLN A 129 -7.95 10.30 3.54
N GLY A 130 -6.88 9.62 3.97
CA GLY A 130 -6.50 8.31 3.45
C GLY A 130 -7.61 7.27 3.64
N TRP A 131 -8.24 7.24 4.81
CA TRP A 131 -9.39 6.37 5.07
C TRP A 131 -10.55 6.69 4.13
N TYR A 132 -10.91 7.96 3.98
CA TYR A 132 -12.00 8.41 3.12
C TYR A 132 -11.77 8.01 1.65
N ILE A 133 -10.56 8.22 1.13
CA ILE A 133 -10.17 7.85 -0.24
C ILE A 133 -10.41 6.35 -0.48
N ILE A 134 -9.89 5.50 0.39
CA ILE A 134 -9.94 4.04 0.22
C ILE A 134 -11.35 3.50 0.46
N SER A 135 -12.03 3.94 1.52
CA SER A 135 -13.38 3.43 1.86
C SER A 135 -14.44 3.90 0.85
N ASN A 136 -14.36 5.14 0.38
CA ASN A 136 -15.28 5.65 -0.64
C ASN A 136 -15.11 4.93 -1.99
N ALA A 137 -13.87 4.71 -2.42
CA ALA A 137 -13.59 3.93 -3.62
C ALA A 137 -14.08 2.47 -3.48
N GLY A 138 -13.87 1.86 -2.30
CA GLY A 138 -14.38 0.53 -2.00
C GLY A 138 -15.90 0.45 -2.08
N LYS A 139 -16.61 1.40 -1.49
CA LYS A 139 -18.07 1.49 -1.57
C LYS A 139 -18.55 1.58 -3.01
N LYS A 140 -17.92 2.41 -3.85
CA LYS A 140 -18.22 2.52 -5.27
C LYS A 140 -17.91 1.25 -6.06
N ALA A 141 -16.91 0.48 -5.63
CA ALA A 141 -16.57 -0.83 -6.21
C ALA A 141 -17.49 -1.97 -5.74
N GLY A 142 -18.49 -1.68 -4.88
CA GLY A 142 -19.36 -2.68 -4.28
C GLY A 142 -18.64 -3.56 -3.26
N LEU A 143 -17.60 -3.05 -2.62
CA LEU A 143 -16.87 -3.73 -1.55
C LEU A 143 -17.35 -3.20 -0.20
N GLN A 144 -17.71 -4.12 0.69
CA GLN A 144 -18.10 -3.80 2.06
C GLN A 144 -16.87 -3.85 2.99
N HIS A 145 -16.95 -3.17 4.13
CA HIS A 145 -15.95 -3.21 5.22
C HIS A 145 -14.50 -2.91 4.77
N LEU A 146 -14.33 -2.01 3.78
CA LEU A 146 -13.01 -1.54 3.40
C LEU A 146 -12.55 -0.35 4.25
N GLY A 147 -11.29 -0.39 4.59
CA GLY A 147 -10.59 0.68 5.29
C GLY A 147 -9.08 0.64 5.01
N THR A 148 -8.34 1.47 5.71
CA THR A 148 -6.89 1.61 5.51
C THR A 148 -6.10 0.32 5.79
N HIS A 149 -6.60 -0.56 6.65
CA HIS A 149 -5.99 -1.88 6.90
C HIS A 149 -6.28 -2.88 5.79
N SER A 150 -7.30 -2.67 4.94
CA SER A 150 -7.60 -3.55 3.81
C SER A 150 -6.44 -3.68 2.83
N MET A 151 -5.69 -2.60 2.57
CA MET A 151 -4.54 -2.66 1.66
C MET A 151 -3.48 -3.63 2.17
N ARG A 152 -3.12 -3.53 3.45
CA ARG A 152 -2.14 -4.41 4.08
C ARG A 152 -2.65 -5.86 4.20
N LYS A 153 -3.95 -6.05 4.50
CA LYS A 153 -4.60 -7.37 4.47
C LYS A 153 -4.57 -7.97 3.06
N THR A 154 -4.87 -7.16 2.04
CA THR A 154 -4.82 -7.55 0.62
C THR A 154 -3.43 -8.02 0.20
N PHE A 155 -2.37 -7.28 0.58
CA PHE A 155 -0.98 -7.70 0.35
C PHE A 155 -0.71 -9.10 0.92
N GLY A 156 -1.00 -9.32 2.20
CA GLY A 156 -0.77 -10.61 2.84
C GLY A 156 -1.62 -11.74 2.25
N TYR A 157 -2.90 -11.48 1.93
CA TYR A 157 -3.79 -12.44 1.30
C TYR A 157 -3.26 -12.91 -0.05
N HIS A 158 -2.87 -12.00 -0.94
CA HIS A 158 -2.37 -12.37 -2.27
C HIS A 158 -1.01 -13.06 -2.22
N LEU A 159 -0.13 -12.72 -1.28
CA LEU A 159 1.10 -13.50 -1.05
C LEU A 159 0.76 -14.95 -0.67
N TYR A 160 -0.19 -15.14 0.26
CA TYR A 160 -0.62 -16.47 0.66
C TYR A 160 -1.23 -17.27 -0.50
N LYS A 161 -2.11 -16.67 -1.28
CA LYS A 161 -2.72 -17.30 -2.46
C LYS A 161 -1.69 -17.62 -3.56
N ASN A 162 -0.59 -16.90 -3.62
CA ASN A 162 0.54 -17.16 -4.52
C ASN A 162 1.55 -18.21 -3.96
N GLY A 163 1.19 -18.91 -2.88
CA GLY A 163 2.00 -19.98 -2.31
C GLY A 163 3.18 -19.54 -1.43
N VAL A 164 3.24 -18.25 -1.04
CA VAL A 164 4.26 -17.77 -0.11
C VAL A 164 4.01 -18.36 1.28
N GLY A 165 5.04 -18.96 1.89
CA GLY A 165 4.95 -19.56 3.22
C GLY A 165 4.47 -18.57 4.29
N LEU A 166 3.65 -19.06 5.21
CA LEU A 166 3.00 -18.23 6.23
C LEU A 166 3.98 -17.53 7.15
N GLU A 167 5.11 -18.17 7.46
CA GLU A 167 6.18 -17.62 8.29
C GLU A 167 6.80 -16.38 7.64
N LEU A 168 6.98 -16.39 6.32
CA LEU A 168 7.51 -15.24 5.59
C LEU A 168 6.49 -14.09 5.55
N ILE A 169 5.20 -14.40 5.36
CA ILE A 169 4.12 -13.41 5.44
C ILE A 169 4.05 -12.81 6.84
N GLN A 170 4.17 -13.63 7.89
CA GLN A 170 4.23 -13.19 9.28
C GLN A 170 5.37 -12.19 9.51
N LEU A 171 6.57 -12.51 9.01
CA LEU A 171 7.72 -11.60 9.10
C LEU A 171 7.46 -10.27 8.38
N LEU A 172 6.96 -10.31 7.15
CA LEU A 172 6.63 -9.12 6.36
C LEU A 172 5.57 -8.24 7.04
N LEU A 173 4.61 -8.86 7.72
CA LEU A 173 3.55 -8.18 8.46
C LEU A 173 3.96 -7.85 9.91
N ASN A 174 5.17 -8.16 10.36
CA ASN A 174 5.61 -7.96 11.74
C ASN A 174 4.61 -8.52 12.78
N HIS A 175 3.99 -9.67 12.49
CA HIS A 175 3.06 -10.33 13.40
C HIS A 175 3.79 -11.25 14.38
N SER A 176 3.25 -11.41 15.58
CA SER A 176 3.84 -12.22 16.64
C SER A 176 3.57 -13.73 16.51
N SER A 177 2.59 -14.14 15.68
CA SER A 177 2.31 -15.56 15.46
C SER A 177 1.65 -15.84 14.10
N PRO A 178 1.81 -17.07 13.56
CA PRO A 178 1.14 -17.51 12.34
C PRO A 178 -0.39 -17.44 12.45
N ARG A 179 -0.95 -17.76 13.62
CA ARG A 179 -2.41 -17.71 13.86
C ARG A 179 -2.96 -16.30 13.69
N ILE A 180 -2.23 -15.28 14.18
CA ILE A 180 -2.60 -13.87 13.99
C ILE A 180 -2.55 -13.53 12.50
N THR A 181 -1.55 -14.02 11.77
CA THR A 181 -1.38 -13.76 10.34
C THR A 181 -2.53 -14.35 9.53
N LEU A 182 -2.90 -15.62 9.74
CA LEU A 182 -4.02 -16.25 9.04
C LEU A 182 -5.33 -15.48 9.24
N ARG A 183 -5.67 -15.18 10.50
CA ARG A 183 -6.85 -14.37 10.81
C ARG A 183 -6.78 -12.99 10.16
N TYR A 184 -5.62 -12.34 10.24
CA TYR A 184 -5.43 -10.99 9.70
C TYR A 184 -5.64 -10.93 8.20
N ILE A 185 -5.13 -11.90 7.43
CA ILE A 185 -5.28 -11.95 5.98
C ILE A 185 -6.63 -12.50 5.52
N GLY A 186 -7.52 -12.82 6.44
CA GLY A 186 -8.89 -13.25 6.14
C GLY A 186 -8.98 -14.66 5.55
N ILE A 187 -8.13 -15.59 6.04
CA ILE A 187 -8.27 -17.03 5.76
C ILE A 187 -9.32 -17.59 6.70
N GLU A 188 -10.44 -17.99 6.14
CA GLU A 188 -11.63 -18.45 6.83
C GLU A 188 -11.79 -19.98 6.73
N GLN A 189 -12.87 -20.52 7.31
CA GLN A 189 -13.10 -21.97 7.28
C GLN A 189 -13.27 -22.48 5.85
N GLU A 190 -13.92 -21.70 4.98
CA GLU A 190 -14.12 -22.04 3.57
C GLU A 190 -12.80 -22.27 2.81
N ASP A 191 -11.78 -21.45 3.10
CA ASP A 191 -10.43 -21.62 2.50
C ASP A 191 -9.78 -22.95 2.93
N LYS A 192 -10.04 -23.40 4.18
CA LYS A 192 -9.55 -24.70 4.70
C LYS A 192 -10.29 -25.86 4.06
N ASP A 193 -11.61 -25.75 3.94
CA ASP A 193 -12.45 -26.77 3.34
C ASP A 193 -12.09 -26.95 1.85
N GLN A 194 -11.83 -25.84 1.14
CA GLN A 194 -11.34 -25.88 -0.24
C GLN A 194 -9.96 -26.56 -0.34
N ALA A 195 -9.06 -26.28 0.60
CA ALA A 195 -7.73 -26.91 0.61
C ALA A 195 -7.83 -28.41 0.82
N VAL A 196 -8.70 -28.89 1.72
CA VAL A 196 -8.94 -30.32 1.93
C VAL A 196 -9.58 -30.96 0.69
N SER A 197 -10.59 -30.32 0.11
CA SER A 197 -11.29 -30.80 -1.08
C SER A 197 -10.37 -30.92 -2.30
N SER A 198 -9.30 -30.12 -2.35
CA SER A 198 -8.33 -30.17 -3.46
C SER A 198 -7.42 -31.39 -3.42
N LEU A 199 -7.38 -32.15 -2.32
CA LEU A 199 -6.56 -33.37 -2.21
C LEU A 199 -7.07 -34.51 -3.11
N GLY A 200 -8.38 -34.55 -3.38
CA GLY A 200 -8.97 -35.55 -4.30
C GLY A 200 -8.78 -37.03 -3.90
N LEU A 201 -8.56 -37.28 -2.59
CA LEU A 201 -8.36 -38.61 -2.01
C LEU A 201 -9.67 -39.29 -1.66
#